data_b2018dd6fb7cc0efd46aa856d4c3ee65
#
_entry.id   b2018dd6fb7cc0efd46aa856d4c3ee65
#
_cell.length_a   1.000
_cell.length_b   1.000
_cell.length_c   1.000
_cell.angle_alpha   90.00
_cell.angle_beta   90.00
_cell.angle_gamma   90.00
#
_symmetry.space_group_name_H-M   'P 1'
#
loop_
_entity.id
_entity.type
_entity.pdbx_description
1 polymer ?
#
loop_
_entity_poly.entity_id
_entity_poly.type
_entity_poly.pdbx_seq_one_letter_code
_entity_poly.pdbx_strand_id
1 'polypeptide(L)'
;MSRIKDLRTNEDYNLNIVSILEMFSPEGKSKYTETLLRMMKNTPNLKEHTKEIKLFLVDKFPFIEKSKLDLMSDIQMMLLYKFIDGFFNTEDLQKYRKFCEFNERNLIEENDLTKYKSFEQMIAAMGVAEMKAEEKELETQVIKIHEDGEWLLIRPLTFKSSCKYGANTKWCTTTEHNQEYYNKYSKRGVLIYCINKKTGYKVAAFYSLDKNEPEFSYWNQKDTRIDSSDSNLPLELIGFIRDYVKDPKVKSNTAML
;
A
#
# COMPACT_ATOMS: atom_id res chain seq x y z
N MET A 1 15.92 -20.52 -26.70
CA MET A 1 16.25 -19.77 -27.94
C MET A 1 15.08 -19.00 -28.58
N SER A 2 13.80 -19.30 -28.29
CA SER A 2 12.67 -18.59 -28.91
C SER A 2 12.44 -17.18 -28.36
N ARG A 3 12.61 -16.93 -27.05
CA ARG A 3 12.35 -15.64 -26.41
C ARG A 3 13.23 -14.48 -26.93
N ILE A 4 14.46 -14.72 -27.29
CA ILE A 4 15.36 -13.66 -27.81
C ILE A 4 14.90 -13.12 -29.18
N LYS A 5 14.22 -13.92 -29.98
CA LYS A 5 13.66 -13.47 -31.28
C LYS A 5 12.49 -12.53 -31.12
N ASP A 6 11.64 -12.75 -30.11
CA ASP A 6 10.43 -11.94 -29.86
C ASP A 6 10.79 -10.57 -29.24
N LEU A 7 11.97 -10.43 -28.67
CA LEU A 7 12.42 -9.20 -28.02
C LEU A 7 12.91 -8.12 -28.98
N ARG A 8 13.18 -8.46 -30.25
CA ARG A 8 13.71 -7.52 -31.26
C ARG A 8 12.69 -6.52 -31.79
N THR A 9 11.40 -6.73 -31.53
CA THR A 9 10.31 -5.96 -32.14
C THR A 9 9.49 -5.13 -31.16
N ASN A 10 9.84 -5.13 -29.88
CA ASN A 10 9.02 -4.49 -28.85
C ASN A 10 9.71 -3.23 -28.30
N GLU A 11 9.18 -2.05 -28.67
CA GLU A 11 9.66 -0.75 -28.14
C GLU A 11 9.61 -0.66 -26.61
N ASP A 12 8.61 -1.28 -25.97
CA ASP A 12 8.47 -1.36 -24.53
C ASP A 12 9.65 -2.08 -23.87
N TYR A 13 10.28 -3.01 -24.58
CA TYR A 13 11.43 -3.75 -24.09
C TYR A 13 12.71 -2.90 -24.08
N ASN A 14 12.89 -2.05 -25.08
CA ASN A 14 14.02 -1.11 -25.13
C ASN A 14 13.96 -0.09 -24.00
N LEU A 15 12.76 0.40 -23.67
CA LEU A 15 12.52 1.28 -22.53
C LEU A 15 12.83 0.55 -21.20
N ASN A 16 12.51 -0.73 -21.09
CA ASN A 16 12.81 -1.52 -19.91
C ASN A 16 14.32 -1.74 -19.72
N ILE A 17 15.08 -1.98 -20.78
CA ILE A 17 16.54 -2.09 -20.69
C ILE A 17 17.17 -0.77 -20.25
N VAL A 18 16.73 0.35 -20.81
CA VAL A 18 17.21 1.69 -20.38
C VAL A 18 16.87 1.93 -18.91
N SER A 19 15.67 1.61 -18.49
CA SER A 19 15.26 1.72 -17.07
C SER A 19 16.08 0.84 -16.15
N ILE A 20 16.47 -0.38 -16.59
CA ILE A 20 17.37 -1.26 -15.84
C ILE A 20 18.75 -0.63 -15.71
N LEU A 21 19.27 -0.07 -16.80
CA LEU A 21 20.57 0.61 -16.78
C LEU A 21 20.57 1.81 -15.82
N GLU A 22 19.47 2.58 -15.80
CA GLU A 22 19.29 3.71 -14.89
C GLU A 22 19.12 3.28 -13.43
N MET A 23 18.40 2.19 -13.16
CA MET A 23 18.22 1.64 -11.81
C MET A 23 19.53 1.22 -11.16
N PHE A 24 20.50 0.77 -11.96
CA PHE A 24 21.82 0.34 -11.49
C PHE A 24 22.92 1.38 -11.70
N SER A 25 22.54 2.65 -11.88
CA SER A 25 23.47 3.79 -11.94
C SER A 25 24.44 3.82 -10.75
N PRO A 26 25.69 4.29 -10.96
CA PRO A 26 26.82 4.05 -10.04
C PRO A 26 26.68 4.68 -8.63
N GLU A 27 25.79 5.61 -8.43
CA GLU A 27 25.70 6.41 -7.20
C GLU A 27 24.99 5.68 -6.04
N GLY A 28 25.60 4.64 -5.51
CA GLY A 28 25.23 4.06 -4.22
C GLY A 28 24.37 2.79 -4.26
N LYS A 29 23.84 2.36 -5.42
CA LYS A 29 22.98 1.17 -5.54
C LYS A 29 23.78 -0.12 -5.88
N SER A 30 25.08 -0.02 -6.13
CA SER A 30 25.94 -1.16 -6.53
C SER A 30 26.03 -2.28 -5.49
N LYS A 31 26.01 -1.95 -4.20
CA LYS A 31 26.05 -2.97 -3.13
C LYS A 31 24.83 -3.91 -3.14
N TYR A 32 23.67 -3.41 -3.57
CA TYR A 32 22.45 -4.21 -3.64
C TYR A 32 22.39 -5.08 -4.89
N THR A 33 23.07 -4.66 -5.96
CA THR A 33 23.14 -5.40 -7.21
C THR A 33 23.78 -6.76 -7.00
N GLU A 34 24.90 -6.83 -6.27
CA GLU A 34 25.58 -8.08 -5.95
C GLU A 34 24.71 -9.01 -5.10
N THR A 35 23.99 -8.43 -4.14
CA THR A 35 23.05 -9.19 -3.30
C THR A 35 21.89 -9.76 -4.11
N LEU A 36 21.32 -9.00 -5.03
CA LEU A 36 20.27 -9.48 -5.93
C LEU A 36 20.76 -10.63 -6.80
N LEU A 37 21.97 -10.52 -7.36
CA LEU A 37 22.56 -11.62 -8.14
C LEU A 37 22.79 -12.87 -7.31
N ARG A 38 23.21 -12.72 -6.06
CA ARG A 38 23.39 -13.84 -5.13
C ARG A 38 22.07 -14.52 -4.79
N MET A 39 20.98 -13.74 -4.64
CA MET A 39 19.64 -14.27 -4.40
C MET A 39 19.09 -15.05 -5.59
N MET A 40 19.53 -14.75 -6.78
CA MET A 40 19.13 -15.46 -8.00
C MET A 40 19.87 -16.79 -8.09
N LYS A 41 19.16 -17.90 -8.07
CA LYS A 41 19.73 -19.25 -8.21
C LYS A 41 20.59 -19.36 -9.46
N ASN A 42 21.74 -20.05 -9.34
CA ASN A 42 22.68 -20.35 -10.43
C ASN A 42 23.39 -19.13 -11.05
N THR A 43 23.84 -18.18 -10.21
CA THR A 43 24.68 -17.10 -10.69
C THR A 43 26.08 -17.64 -11.03
N PRO A 44 26.52 -17.60 -12.31
CA PRO A 44 27.87 -18.02 -12.69
C PRO A 44 28.93 -17.08 -12.11
N ASN A 45 30.18 -17.50 -12.12
CA ASN A 45 31.27 -16.66 -11.67
C ASN A 45 31.38 -15.40 -12.54
N LEU A 46 31.10 -14.26 -11.93
CA LEU A 46 30.96 -12.96 -12.61
C LEU A 46 32.20 -12.56 -13.41
N LYS A 47 33.40 -12.75 -12.81
CA LYS A 47 34.64 -12.28 -13.40
C LYS A 47 35.05 -13.03 -14.67
N GLU A 48 34.67 -14.30 -14.80
CA GLU A 48 35.09 -15.15 -15.93
C GLU A 48 34.26 -14.87 -17.20
N HIS A 49 33.03 -14.39 -17.05
CA HIS A 49 32.07 -14.25 -18.15
C HIS A 49 31.82 -12.81 -18.62
N THR A 50 32.36 -11.79 -17.94
CA THR A 50 32.07 -10.39 -18.26
C THR A 50 32.40 -10.00 -19.71
N LYS A 51 33.55 -10.46 -20.24
CA LYS A 51 33.96 -10.17 -21.62
C LYS A 51 33.04 -10.83 -22.65
N GLU A 52 32.66 -12.08 -22.39
CA GLU A 52 31.77 -12.84 -23.27
C GLU A 52 30.37 -12.23 -23.29
N ILE A 53 29.86 -11.83 -22.10
CA ILE A 53 28.57 -11.17 -21.97
C ILE A 53 28.54 -9.83 -22.70
N LYS A 54 29.61 -9.03 -22.58
CA LYS A 54 29.74 -7.75 -23.28
C LYS A 54 29.70 -7.92 -24.80
N LEU A 55 30.48 -8.90 -25.31
CA LEU A 55 30.48 -9.22 -26.74
C LEU A 55 29.11 -9.70 -27.21
N PHE A 56 28.44 -10.53 -26.43
CA PHE A 56 27.09 -11.01 -26.69
C PHE A 56 26.09 -9.84 -26.74
N LEU A 57 26.14 -8.92 -25.76
CA LEU A 57 25.24 -7.77 -25.70
C LEU A 57 25.41 -6.83 -26.91
N VAL A 58 26.67 -6.56 -27.31
CA VAL A 58 26.97 -5.73 -28.50
C VAL A 58 26.48 -6.39 -29.78
N ASP A 59 26.67 -7.70 -29.93
CA ASP A 59 26.25 -8.45 -31.13
C ASP A 59 24.72 -8.56 -31.25
N LYS A 60 24.04 -8.83 -30.15
CA LYS A 60 22.61 -9.10 -30.18
C LYS A 60 21.72 -7.86 -30.04
N PHE A 61 22.24 -6.81 -29.43
CA PHE A 61 21.50 -5.57 -29.13
C PHE A 61 22.26 -4.33 -29.63
N PRO A 62 22.33 -4.12 -30.95
CA PRO A 62 23.10 -3.02 -31.55
C PRO A 62 22.60 -1.62 -31.15
N PHE A 63 21.39 -1.51 -30.60
CA PHE A 63 20.87 -0.26 -30.04
C PHE A 63 21.48 0.12 -28.69
N ILE A 64 22.17 -0.82 -28.00
CA ILE A 64 22.90 -0.50 -26.78
C ILE A 64 24.25 0.10 -27.18
N GLU A 65 24.45 1.36 -26.89
CA GLU A 65 25.71 2.04 -27.18
C GLU A 65 26.87 1.36 -26.44
N LYS A 66 27.90 1.00 -27.19
CA LYS A 66 29.09 0.35 -26.65
C LYS A 66 29.71 1.18 -25.51
N SER A 67 29.70 2.50 -25.64
CA SER A 67 30.17 3.44 -24.62
C SER A 67 29.45 3.27 -23.26
N LYS A 68 28.14 3.00 -23.26
CA LYS A 68 27.36 2.74 -22.06
C LYS A 68 27.73 1.41 -21.44
N LEU A 69 27.95 0.36 -22.26
CA LEU A 69 28.42 -0.94 -21.76
C LEU A 69 29.84 -0.86 -21.19
N ASP A 70 30.69 0.04 -21.71
CA ASP A 70 32.04 0.24 -21.20
C ASP A 70 32.06 0.90 -19.81
N LEU A 71 31.04 1.66 -19.48
CA LEU A 71 30.88 2.29 -18.16
C LEU A 71 30.19 1.39 -17.13
N MET A 72 29.60 0.28 -17.55
CA MET A 72 28.92 -0.65 -16.64
C MET A 72 29.92 -1.50 -15.87
N SER A 73 29.64 -1.70 -14.58
CA SER A 73 30.35 -2.70 -13.78
C SER A 73 30.02 -4.13 -14.26
N ASP A 74 30.89 -5.08 -13.95
CA ASP A 74 30.67 -6.51 -14.25
C ASP A 74 29.30 -7.00 -13.72
N ILE A 75 28.93 -6.51 -12.56
CA ILE A 75 27.65 -6.84 -11.90
C ILE A 75 26.46 -6.31 -12.69
N GLN A 76 26.53 -5.09 -13.16
CA GLN A 76 25.47 -4.48 -13.98
C GLN A 76 25.31 -5.21 -15.32
N MET A 77 26.42 -5.57 -15.96
CA MET A 77 26.39 -6.37 -17.21
C MET A 77 25.79 -7.74 -17.00
N MET A 78 26.11 -8.42 -15.89
CA MET A 78 25.52 -9.71 -15.57
C MET A 78 24.02 -9.62 -15.31
N LEU A 79 23.55 -8.58 -14.62
CA LEU A 79 22.11 -8.35 -14.41
C LEU A 79 21.39 -8.12 -15.73
N LEU A 80 21.94 -7.28 -16.58
CA LEU A 80 21.39 -7.02 -17.90
C LEU A 80 21.32 -8.31 -18.73
N TYR A 81 22.39 -9.11 -18.71
CA TYR A 81 22.41 -10.42 -19.39
C TYR A 81 21.32 -11.35 -18.85
N LYS A 82 21.23 -11.51 -17.53
CA LYS A 82 20.22 -12.37 -16.90
C LYS A 82 18.80 -11.92 -17.18
N PHE A 83 18.55 -10.62 -17.22
CA PHE A 83 17.28 -10.08 -17.64
C PHE A 83 16.94 -10.46 -19.09
N ILE A 84 17.90 -10.26 -20.00
CA ILE A 84 17.77 -10.59 -21.41
C ILE A 84 17.56 -12.10 -21.62
N ASP A 85 18.25 -12.93 -20.85
CA ASP A 85 18.14 -14.39 -20.92
C ASP A 85 16.88 -14.94 -20.22
N GLY A 86 16.06 -14.06 -19.63
CA GLY A 86 14.78 -14.39 -19.01
C GLY A 86 14.88 -14.99 -17.59
N PHE A 87 16.04 -14.94 -16.95
CA PHE A 87 16.23 -15.31 -15.54
C PHE A 87 15.65 -14.25 -14.58
N PHE A 88 15.43 -13.06 -15.10
CA PHE A 88 14.92 -11.92 -14.37
C PHE A 88 13.87 -11.23 -15.25
N ASN A 89 12.69 -11.03 -14.75
CA ASN A 89 11.60 -10.43 -15.53
C ASN A 89 11.31 -8.99 -15.08
N THR A 90 10.50 -8.30 -15.85
CA THR A 90 10.11 -6.92 -15.57
C THR A 90 9.39 -6.78 -14.24
N GLU A 91 8.63 -7.80 -13.84
CA GLU A 91 7.89 -7.82 -12.58
C GLU A 91 8.85 -7.86 -11.36
N ASP A 92 9.92 -8.65 -11.44
CA ASP A 92 10.94 -8.72 -10.39
C ASP A 92 11.66 -7.39 -10.23
N LEU A 93 11.94 -6.69 -11.33
CA LEU A 93 12.52 -5.35 -11.31
C LEU A 93 11.58 -4.32 -10.68
N GLN A 94 10.29 -4.39 -11.00
CA GLN A 94 9.28 -3.53 -10.39
C GLN A 94 9.19 -3.77 -8.88
N LYS A 95 9.23 -5.02 -8.43
CA LYS A 95 9.28 -5.37 -7.00
C LYS A 95 10.52 -4.80 -6.32
N TYR A 96 11.68 -4.91 -6.94
CA TYR A 96 12.92 -4.30 -6.41
C TYR A 96 12.83 -2.77 -6.34
N ARG A 97 12.31 -2.11 -7.37
CA ARG A 97 12.09 -0.66 -7.36
C ARG A 97 11.17 -0.26 -6.20
N LYS A 98 10.08 -0.98 -6.02
CA LYS A 98 9.14 -0.77 -4.92
C LYS A 98 9.79 -0.97 -3.54
N PHE A 99 10.69 -1.96 -3.40
CA PHE A 99 11.49 -2.11 -2.19
C PHE A 99 12.33 -0.86 -1.92
N CYS A 100 13.02 -0.32 -2.92
CA CYS A 100 13.80 0.90 -2.78
C CYS A 100 12.94 2.09 -2.33
N GLU A 101 11.76 2.27 -2.93
CA GLU A 101 10.81 3.33 -2.57
C GLU A 101 10.35 3.20 -1.11
N PHE A 102 10.02 1.99 -0.67
CA PHE A 102 9.61 1.74 0.71
C PHE A 102 10.75 1.95 1.70
N ASN A 103 11.96 1.59 1.31
CA ASN A 103 13.16 1.83 2.11
C ASN A 103 13.44 3.34 2.27
N GLU A 104 13.34 4.11 1.20
CA GLU A 104 13.47 5.58 1.23
C GLU A 104 12.42 6.24 2.14
N ARG A 105 11.23 5.65 2.21
CA ARG A 105 10.13 6.12 3.08
C ARG A 105 10.19 5.57 4.50
N ASN A 106 11.21 4.79 4.85
CA ASN A 106 11.36 4.12 6.15
C ASN A 106 10.17 3.22 6.55
N LEU A 107 9.57 2.55 5.57
CA LEU A 107 8.46 1.63 5.80
C LEU A 107 8.93 0.20 6.03
N ILE A 108 10.15 -0.14 5.63
CA ILE A 108 10.78 -1.45 5.79
C ILE A 108 11.67 -1.43 7.03
N GLU A 109 11.50 -2.40 7.93
CA GLU A 109 12.28 -2.50 9.17
C GLU A 109 13.75 -2.84 8.91
N GLU A 110 13.99 -3.87 8.07
CA GLU A 110 15.33 -4.24 7.65
C GLU A 110 15.64 -3.61 6.28
N ASN A 111 16.30 -2.47 6.32
CA ASN A 111 16.62 -1.69 5.14
C ASN A 111 17.88 -2.14 4.40
N ASP A 112 18.68 -3.03 4.99
CA ASP A 112 19.86 -3.58 4.34
C ASP A 112 19.50 -4.84 3.55
N LEU A 113 19.43 -4.68 2.22
CA LEU A 113 19.11 -5.77 1.30
C LEU A 113 20.06 -6.97 1.45
N THR A 114 21.29 -6.76 1.94
CA THR A 114 22.27 -7.83 2.10
C THR A 114 21.89 -8.86 3.18
N LYS A 115 20.97 -8.50 4.07
CA LYS A 115 20.47 -9.38 5.13
C LYS A 115 19.36 -10.33 4.68
N TYR A 116 18.72 -10.05 3.55
CA TYR A 116 17.72 -10.96 2.97
C TYR A 116 18.40 -12.17 2.34
N LYS A 117 17.92 -13.35 2.68
CA LYS A 117 18.48 -14.63 2.19
C LYS A 117 17.95 -15.00 0.80
N SER A 118 16.75 -14.52 0.45
CA SER A 118 16.12 -14.79 -0.83
C SER A 118 15.24 -13.61 -1.28
N PHE A 119 14.90 -13.62 -2.57
CA PHE A 119 14.01 -12.63 -3.17
C PHE A 119 12.59 -12.70 -2.58
N GLU A 120 12.12 -13.93 -2.28
CA GLU A 120 10.83 -14.16 -1.63
C GLU A 120 10.77 -13.54 -0.23
N GLN A 121 11.87 -13.58 0.53
CA GLN A 121 11.95 -12.94 1.84
C GLN A 121 11.86 -11.42 1.72
N MET A 122 12.52 -10.84 0.73
CA MET A 122 12.41 -9.40 0.43
C MET A 122 10.96 -9.02 0.04
N ILE A 123 10.31 -9.82 -0.82
CA ILE A 123 8.90 -9.61 -1.20
C ILE A 123 7.97 -9.69 0.01
N ALA A 124 8.18 -10.65 0.89
CA ALA A 124 7.38 -10.78 2.11
C ALA A 124 7.52 -9.54 3.02
N ALA A 125 8.74 -9.01 3.17
CA ALA A 125 8.98 -7.77 3.92
C ALA A 125 8.27 -6.56 3.29
N MET A 126 8.24 -6.48 1.96
CA MET A 126 7.49 -5.46 1.24
C MET A 126 5.98 -5.57 1.49
N GLY A 127 5.43 -6.78 1.48
CA GLY A 127 4.01 -7.00 1.80
C GLY A 127 3.65 -6.48 3.19
N VAL A 128 4.49 -6.70 4.19
CA VAL A 128 4.31 -6.14 5.53
C VAL A 128 4.38 -4.61 5.52
N ALA A 129 5.33 -4.04 4.77
CA ALA A 129 5.48 -2.60 4.65
C ALA A 129 4.27 -1.95 3.93
N GLU A 130 3.71 -2.60 2.91
CA GLU A 130 2.47 -2.16 2.24
C GLU A 130 1.30 -2.11 3.21
N MET A 131 1.10 -3.17 3.98
CA MET A 131 0.03 -3.21 4.98
C MET A 131 0.17 -2.09 6.01
N LYS A 132 1.39 -1.86 6.53
CA LYS A 132 1.67 -0.77 7.48
C LYS A 132 1.44 0.63 6.85
N ALA A 133 1.85 0.81 5.58
CA ALA A 133 1.64 2.06 4.85
C ALA A 133 0.14 2.34 4.63
N GLU A 134 -0.61 1.33 4.23
CA GLU A 134 -2.06 1.41 4.04
C GLU A 134 -2.78 1.67 5.37
N GLU A 135 -2.33 1.02 6.44
CA GLU A 135 -2.89 1.23 7.78
C GLU A 135 -2.69 2.66 8.25
N LYS A 136 -1.48 3.19 8.11
CA LYS A 136 -1.15 4.58 8.44
C LYS A 136 -1.91 5.59 7.58
N GLU A 137 -2.10 5.31 6.30
CA GLU A 137 -2.92 6.14 5.42
C GLU A 137 -4.38 6.17 5.90
N LEU A 138 -4.94 5.02 6.26
CA LEU A 138 -6.31 4.92 6.75
C LEU A 138 -6.51 5.62 8.11
N GLU A 139 -5.48 5.69 8.94
CA GLU A 139 -5.53 6.48 10.17
C GLU A 139 -5.71 7.99 9.91
N THR A 140 -5.18 8.50 8.80
CA THR A 140 -5.38 9.90 8.41
C THR A 140 -6.77 10.16 7.82
N GLN A 141 -7.49 9.10 7.45
CA GLN A 141 -8.83 9.16 6.85
C GLN A 141 -9.95 9.04 7.89
N VAL A 142 -9.64 9.19 9.16
CA VAL A 142 -10.62 9.24 10.24
C VAL A 142 -10.37 10.42 11.17
N ILE A 143 -11.42 10.93 11.77
CA ILE A 143 -11.30 11.83 12.92
C ILE A 143 -11.49 10.97 14.16
N LYS A 144 -10.47 10.92 15.01
CA LYS A 144 -10.54 10.28 16.31
C LYS A 144 -11.24 11.24 17.27
N ILE A 145 -12.43 10.87 17.73
CA ILE A 145 -13.24 11.66 18.65
C ILE A 145 -12.83 11.38 20.09
N HIS A 146 -12.63 10.09 20.41
CA HIS A 146 -12.19 9.63 21.72
C HIS A 146 -11.45 8.30 21.58
N GLU A 147 -10.44 8.08 22.40
CA GLU A 147 -9.78 6.79 22.56
C GLU A 147 -9.27 6.62 23.98
N ASP A 148 -9.62 5.50 24.60
CA ASP A 148 -9.09 5.05 25.89
C ASP A 148 -8.63 3.57 25.84
N GLY A 149 -8.41 2.94 26.98
CA GLY A 149 -8.00 1.52 27.07
C GLY A 149 -9.06 0.53 26.58
N GLU A 150 -10.30 0.92 26.45
CA GLU A 150 -11.42 0.06 26.10
C GLU A 150 -12.17 0.48 24.83
N TRP A 151 -12.34 1.77 24.60
CA TRP A 151 -13.16 2.28 23.51
C TRP A 151 -12.38 3.15 22.53
N LEU A 152 -12.79 3.09 21.28
CA LEU A 152 -12.36 3.94 20.21
C LEU A 152 -13.62 4.53 19.52
N LEU A 153 -13.74 5.85 19.50
CA LEU A 153 -14.78 6.59 18.79
C LEU A 153 -14.15 7.32 17.62
N ILE A 154 -14.63 7.04 16.43
CA ILE A 154 -14.11 7.65 15.20
C ILE A 154 -15.26 8.14 14.29
N ARG A 155 -14.95 9.17 13.50
CA ARG A 155 -15.71 9.54 12.31
C ARG A 155 -14.92 9.12 11.08
N PRO A 156 -15.39 8.17 10.26
CA PRO A 156 -14.76 7.87 8.98
C PRO A 156 -14.96 9.01 8.00
N LEU A 157 -13.91 9.46 7.31
CA LEU A 157 -13.94 10.54 6.33
C LEU A 157 -14.04 10.03 4.89
N THR A 158 -13.74 8.74 4.68
CA THR A 158 -13.80 8.08 3.37
C THR A 158 -14.54 6.75 3.48
N PHE A 159 -15.05 6.27 2.34
CA PHE A 159 -15.65 4.94 2.27
C PHE A 159 -14.66 3.83 2.66
N LYS A 160 -13.40 3.96 2.25
CA LYS A 160 -12.34 2.99 2.60
C LYS A 160 -12.13 2.89 4.11
N SER A 161 -12.07 4.04 4.81
CA SER A 161 -11.98 4.04 6.27
C SER A 161 -13.26 3.52 6.94
N SER A 162 -14.44 3.81 6.35
CA SER A 162 -15.71 3.24 6.81
C SER A 162 -15.70 1.71 6.74
N CYS A 163 -15.26 1.12 5.63
CA CYS A 163 -15.12 -0.33 5.46
C CYS A 163 -14.13 -0.94 6.47
N LYS A 164 -12.97 -0.31 6.66
CA LYS A 164 -11.96 -0.81 7.62
C LYS A 164 -12.51 -0.87 9.04
N TYR A 165 -13.00 0.26 9.53
CA TYR A 165 -13.41 0.37 10.94
C TYR A 165 -14.76 -0.28 11.22
N GLY A 166 -15.63 -0.36 10.22
CA GLY A 166 -16.88 -1.12 10.29
C GLY A 166 -16.76 -2.59 9.87
N ALA A 167 -15.59 -3.12 9.62
CA ALA A 167 -15.38 -4.52 9.29
C ALA A 167 -16.04 -5.45 10.30
N ASN A 168 -16.54 -6.60 9.83
CA ASN A 168 -17.30 -7.58 10.62
C ASN A 168 -18.67 -7.07 11.12
N THR A 169 -19.22 -6.04 10.52
CA THR A 169 -20.60 -5.60 10.74
C THR A 169 -21.44 -5.83 9.47
N LYS A 170 -22.76 -5.74 9.60
CA LYS A 170 -23.69 -5.79 8.47
C LYS A 170 -24.13 -4.41 7.99
N TRP A 171 -23.47 -3.35 8.43
CA TRP A 171 -23.83 -1.97 8.08
C TRP A 171 -23.74 -1.73 6.58
N CYS A 172 -24.79 -1.16 6.01
CA CYS A 172 -24.81 -0.81 4.59
C CYS A 172 -23.70 0.17 4.18
N THR A 173 -23.18 0.96 5.14
CA THR A 173 -22.10 1.91 4.93
C THR A 173 -20.70 1.28 4.86
N THR A 174 -20.56 -0.04 5.09
CA THR A 174 -19.30 -0.76 5.16
C THR A 174 -19.20 -1.94 4.18
N THR A 175 -20.21 -2.16 3.36
CA THR A 175 -20.24 -3.23 2.37
C THR A 175 -19.51 -2.79 1.10
N GLU A 176 -18.49 -3.51 0.67
CA GLU A 176 -17.52 -3.15 -0.40
C GLU A 176 -18.15 -2.66 -1.71
N HIS A 177 -19.40 -3.03 -2.00
CA HIS A 177 -20.09 -2.61 -3.23
C HIS A 177 -21.12 -1.50 -3.01
N ASN A 178 -21.22 -0.95 -1.81
CA ASN A 178 -22.28 0.00 -1.42
C ASN A 178 -21.77 1.39 -1.02
N GLN A 179 -20.76 1.91 -1.73
CA GLN A 179 -20.24 3.27 -1.49
C GLN A 179 -21.32 4.34 -1.51
N GLU A 180 -22.39 4.13 -2.28
CA GLU A 180 -23.51 5.07 -2.37
C GLU A 180 -24.21 5.30 -1.02
N TYR A 181 -24.35 4.24 -0.19
CA TYR A 181 -24.93 4.38 1.15
C TYR A 181 -24.03 5.22 2.05
N TYR A 182 -22.71 4.95 2.05
CA TYR A 182 -21.78 5.77 2.79
C TYR A 182 -21.88 7.25 2.36
N ASN A 183 -21.86 7.53 1.07
CA ASN A 183 -21.98 8.87 0.53
C ASN A 183 -23.31 9.54 0.93
N LYS A 184 -24.43 8.79 0.92
CA LYS A 184 -25.73 9.26 1.33
C LYS A 184 -25.74 9.70 2.81
N TYR A 185 -25.22 8.85 3.70
CA TYR A 185 -25.12 9.17 5.12
C TYR A 185 -24.17 10.35 5.37
N SER A 186 -23.00 10.36 4.76
CA SER A 186 -22.02 11.44 4.92
C SER A 186 -22.52 12.82 4.49
N LYS A 187 -23.42 12.88 3.49
CA LYS A 187 -24.06 14.12 3.06
C LYS A 187 -25.19 14.58 3.97
N ARG A 188 -25.87 13.66 4.64
CA ARG A 188 -27.06 13.94 5.47
C ARG A 188 -26.73 14.19 6.93
N GLY A 189 -25.52 13.85 7.36
CA GLY A 189 -25.15 13.96 8.76
C GLY A 189 -23.75 13.46 9.09
N VAL A 190 -23.55 13.22 10.35
CA VAL A 190 -22.26 12.75 10.90
C VAL A 190 -22.39 11.29 11.31
N LEU A 191 -21.65 10.43 10.62
CA LEU A 191 -21.55 9.00 10.94
C LEU A 191 -20.36 8.78 11.90
N ILE A 192 -20.60 8.08 13.00
CA ILE A 192 -19.62 7.82 14.06
C ILE A 192 -19.64 6.33 14.37
N TYR A 193 -18.47 5.73 14.46
CA TYR A 193 -18.30 4.34 14.90
C TYR A 193 -17.71 4.29 16.30
N CYS A 194 -18.40 3.58 17.18
CA CYS A 194 -18.00 3.29 18.54
C CYS A 194 -17.53 1.83 18.58
N ILE A 195 -16.27 1.60 18.90
CA ILE A 195 -15.63 0.29 18.82
C ILE A 195 -15.06 -0.06 20.18
N ASN A 196 -15.54 -1.15 20.79
CA ASN A 196 -14.93 -1.70 21.98
C ASN A 196 -13.70 -2.52 21.57
N LYS A 197 -12.52 -2.06 21.98
CA LYS A 197 -11.23 -2.67 21.60
C LYS A 197 -10.99 -4.04 22.22
N LYS A 198 -11.66 -4.34 23.35
CA LYS A 198 -11.50 -5.60 24.08
C LYS A 198 -12.41 -6.71 23.51
N THR A 199 -13.64 -6.37 23.20
CA THR A 199 -14.66 -7.35 22.77
C THR A 199 -14.86 -7.38 21.26
N GLY A 200 -14.43 -6.34 20.55
CA GLY A 200 -14.74 -6.13 19.12
C GLY A 200 -16.20 -5.69 18.89
N TYR A 201 -16.97 -5.41 19.95
CA TYR A 201 -18.34 -4.92 19.83
C TYR A 201 -18.35 -3.53 19.19
N LYS A 202 -19.31 -3.30 18.27
CA LYS A 202 -19.40 -2.05 17.52
C LYS A 202 -20.82 -1.53 17.48
N VAL A 203 -20.92 -0.20 17.55
CA VAL A 203 -22.17 0.56 17.37
C VAL A 203 -21.91 1.65 16.35
N ALA A 204 -22.78 1.79 15.36
CA ALA A 204 -22.82 2.97 14.51
C ALA A 204 -23.78 3.98 15.11
N ALA A 205 -23.34 5.22 15.31
CA ALA A 205 -24.16 6.35 15.68
C ALA A 205 -24.21 7.33 14.50
N PHE A 206 -25.37 7.85 14.22
CA PHE A 206 -25.61 8.83 13.17
C PHE A 206 -26.30 10.06 13.75
N TYR A 207 -25.71 11.21 13.57
CA TYR A 207 -26.33 12.51 13.87
C TYR A 207 -26.86 13.11 12.56
N SER A 208 -28.20 13.26 12.47
CA SER A 208 -28.84 13.83 11.29
C SER A 208 -28.77 15.36 11.31
N LEU A 209 -28.46 15.95 10.16
CA LEU A 209 -28.60 17.38 9.92
C LEU A 209 -30.01 17.74 9.40
N ASP A 210 -30.81 16.74 9.04
CA ASP A 210 -32.19 16.93 8.61
C ASP A 210 -33.11 17.09 9.84
N LYS A 211 -33.79 18.22 9.94
CA LYS A 211 -34.71 18.51 11.05
C LYS A 211 -35.97 17.61 11.08
N ASN A 212 -36.27 16.94 9.98
CA ASN A 212 -37.38 16.00 9.88
C ASN A 212 -37.03 14.58 10.34
N GLU A 213 -35.76 14.32 10.70
CA GLU A 213 -35.31 13.04 11.21
C GLU A 213 -34.92 13.11 12.69
N PRO A 214 -34.93 11.98 13.41
CA PRO A 214 -34.38 11.93 14.76
C PRO A 214 -32.93 12.44 14.78
N GLU A 215 -32.65 13.32 15.73
CA GLU A 215 -31.32 13.92 15.87
C GLU A 215 -30.21 12.86 15.96
N PHE A 216 -30.49 11.78 16.70
CA PHE A 216 -29.57 10.62 16.79
C PHE A 216 -30.27 9.32 16.44
N SER A 217 -29.54 8.46 15.78
CA SER A 217 -29.93 7.07 15.50
C SER A 217 -28.74 6.15 15.74
N TYR A 218 -29.00 4.95 16.26
CA TYR A 218 -27.95 3.97 16.59
C TYR A 218 -28.26 2.64 15.93
N TRP A 219 -27.23 1.92 15.50
CA TRP A 219 -27.32 0.58 14.93
C TRP A 219 -26.30 -0.34 15.57
N ASN A 220 -26.70 -1.54 15.93
CA ASN A 220 -25.80 -2.59 16.35
C ASN A 220 -25.05 -3.22 15.16
N GLN A 221 -24.15 -4.17 15.42
CA GLN A 221 -23.35 -4.85 14.38
C GLN A 221 -24.19 -5.62 13.34
N LYS A 222 -25.45 -5.94 13.64
CA LYS A 222 -26.38 -6.67 12.73
C LYS A 222 -27.18 -5.72 11.84
N ASP A 223 -26.87 -4.42 11.84
CA ASP A 223 -27.61 -3.36 11.16
C ASP A 223 -29.05 -3.18 11.69
N THR A 224 -29.27 -3.57 12.93
CA THR A 224 -30.56 -3.37 13.59
C THR A 224 -30.53 -2.02 14.33
N ARG A 225 -31.55 -1.19 14.08
CA ARG A 225 -31.71 0.07 14.83
C ARG A 225 -32.02 -0.23 16.28
N ILE A 226 -31.35 0.46 17.17
CA ILE A 226 -31.47 0.32 18.63
C ILE A 226 -31.64 1.70 19.28
N ASP A 227 -32.20 1.70 20.48
CA ASP A 227 -32.21 2.91 21.30
C ASP A 227 -30.84 3.15 21.96
N SER A 228 -30.57 4.38 22.38
CA SER A 228 -29.31 4.71 23.06
C SER A 228 -29.11 3.90 24.35
N SER A 229 -30.19 3.57 25.06
CA SER A 229 -30.18 2.70 26.25
C SER A 229 -29.77 1.27 25.94
N ASP A 230 -30.11 0.76 24.76
CA ASP A 230 -29.84 -0.60 24.30
C ASP A 230 -28.48 -0.72 23.58
N SER A 231 -27.80 0.41 23.39
CA SER A 231 -26.53 0.44 22.64
C SER A 231 -25.36 -0.19 23.41
N ASN A 232 -25.51 -0.46 24.71
CA ASN A 232 -24.45 -0.86 25.61
C ASN A 232 -23.25 0.11 25.61
N LEU A 233 -23.47 1.35 25.16
CA LEU A 233 -22.46 2.40 25.23
C LEU A 233 -22.47 3.05 26.62
N PRO A 234 -21.31 3.24 27.24
CA PRO A 234 -21.19 4.06 28.44
C PRO A 234 -21.79 5.46 28.21
N LEU A 235 -22.48 6.01 29.20
CA LEU A 235 -23.09 7.36 29.09
C LEU A 235 -22.06 8.44 28.77
N GLU A 236 -20.84 8.27 29.23
CA GLU A 236 -19.72 9.16 28.95
C GLU A 236 -19.41 9.21 27.44
N LEU A 237 -19.42 8.06 26.75
CA LEU A 237 -19.20 8.01 25.30
C LEU A 237 -20.33 8.70 24.52
N ILE A 238 -21.57 8.58 24.98
CA ILE A 238 -22.69 9.31 24.41
C ILE A 238 -22.47 10.82 24.61
N GLY A 239 -21.88 11.22 25.74
CA GLY A 239 -21.47 12.60 26.00
C GLY A 239 -20.45 13.09 24.96
N PHE A 240 -19.37 12.36 24.73
CA PHE A 240 -18.36 12.71 23.71
C PHE A 240 -18.96 12.84 22.31
N ILE A 241 -19.86 11.93 21.93
CA ILE A 241 -20.55 12.01 20.63
C ILE A 241 -21.36 13.32 20.52
N ARG A 242 -22.14 13.64 21.56
CA ARG A 242 -22.99 14.85 21.58
C ARG A 242 -22.15 16.13 21.55
N ASP A 243 -21.06 16.19 22.27
CA ASP A 243 -20.17 17.34 22.29
C ASP A 243 -19.47 17.55 20.96
N TYR A 244 -19.00 16.45 20.36
CA TYR A 244 -18.38 16.48 19.04
C TYR A 244 -19.30 17.05 17.96
N VAL A 245 -20.54 16.57 17.87
CA VAL A 245 -21.47 17.02 16.82
C VAL A 245 -22.03 18.43 17.04
N LYS A 246 -21.91 18.97 18.27
CA LYS A 246 -22.28 20.36 18.57
C LYS A 246 -21.26 21.37 18.05
N ASP A 247 -20.00 20.95 17.79
CA ASP A 247 -18.97 21.83 17.25
C ASP A 247 -19.42 22.39 15.89
N PRO A 248 -19.48 23.72 15.73
CA PRO A 248 -19.88 24.35 14.47
C PRO A 248 -19.01 23.93 13.28
N LYS A 249 -17.72 23.64 13.50
CA LYS A 249 -16.79 23.16 12.47
C LYS A 249 -17.19 21.79 11.93
N VAL A 250 -17.72 20.92 12.76
CA VAL A 250 -18.18 19.59 12.36
C VAL A 250 -19.37 19.69 11.43
N LYS A 251 -20.32 20.60 11.74
CA LYS A 251 -21.50 20.85 10.93
C LYS A 251 -21.18 21.48 9.58
N SER A 252 -20.28 22.47 9.56
CA SER A 252 -19.86 23.13 8.31
C SER A 252 -19.12 22.18 7.36
N ASN A 253 -18.22 21.37 7.88
CA ASN A 253 -17.46 20.38 7.07
C ASN A 253 -18.34 19.25 6.52
N THR A 254 -19.45 18.93 7.18
CA THR A 254 -20.40 17.91 6.69
C THR A 254 -21.24 18.45 5.52
N ALA A 255 -21.54 19.73 5.50
CA ALA A 255 -22.29 20.37 4.42
C ALA A 255 -21.46 20.58 3.12
N MET A 256 -20.14 20.41 3.18
CA MET A 256 -19.22 20.56 2.03
C MET A 256 -18.84 19.23 1.35
N LEU A 257 -19.24 18.07 1.90
CA LEU A 257 -19.04 16.72 1.34
C LEU A 257 -20.28 16.28 0.53
#